data_75f4e157b9e62ab7704193d63c591398
#
_entry.id   75f4e157b9e62ab7704193d63c591398
#
_cell.length_a   1.000
_cell.length_b   1.000
_cell.length_c   1.000
_cell.angle_alpha   90.00
_cell.angle_beta   90.00
_cell.angle_gamma   90.00
#
_symmetry.space_group_name_H-M   'P 1'
#
loop_
_entity.id
_entity.type
_entity.pdbx_description
1 polymer ?
#
loop_
_entity_poly.entity_id
_entity_poly.type
_entity_poly.pdbx_seq_one_letter_code
_entity_poly.pdbx_strand_id
1 'polypeptide(L)'
;MKKPISGFSKLNKSEKIEWLSKNSFSSDINIKNILLQYCNSNEKLQKLHDEFAENTISNFYLPFAIAPNFIINNKPYTIPMVTEESSVIAAASKSAKFWLDKGGFRALVLSTNKVGQVHFLFKGDFKTLKQYFDKIKPKLISDVSSITSNMNKRGGGIISIELLNLTDKIENYFQIKAIFETRDAMGANFINSCLEQFAKTFKDNFTEKNEIEIIMSILSNYVPQCIVKAEVSCEIEKLSDTSIIDPFDFANKFVRAVKIAEVDKYRAVTHNKGIMNGIDSVVIATGNDFRAIESAAHAYASKSGTYKSLTNASIENNLFKFSIEIPLALGTVGGLTKLHPLANLALEILDKPNSKDLMKITAVAGLAQNFAAIKSLITTGIQHGHMKMHLINILNQHRASDIEKEKAIEYFKTNTVSHLEVDLFINKLRSNG
;
A
#
# COMPACT_ATOMS: atom_id res chain seq x y z
N MET A 1 5.14 3.75 -39.02
CA MET A 1 5.36 4.57 -37.80
C MET A 1 4.02 4.87 -37.16
N LYS A 2 3.92 4.71 -35.85
CA LYS A 2 2.73 5.14 -35.09
C LYS A 2 2.56 6.65 -35.23
N LYS A 3 1.40 7.12 -35.68
CA LYS A 3 1.14 8.55 -35.80
C LYS A 3 0.56 9.07 -34.48
N PRO A 4 1.04 10.21 -33.95
CA PRO A 4 0.39 10.88 -32.84
C PRO A 4 -1.07 11.19 -33.16
N ILE A 5 -1.94 11.14 -32.16
CA ILE A 5 -3.36 11.47 -32.31
C ILE A 5 -3.71 12.68 -31.44
N SER A 6 -4.38 13.65 -32.03
CA SER A 6 -4.98 14.76 -31.26
C SER A 6 -6.44 14.43 -30.95
N GLY A 7 -6.89 14.78 -29.74
CA GLY A 7 -8.28 14.59 -29.34
C GLY A 7 -8.65 13.15 -28.98
N PHE A 8 -7.68 12.28 -28.64
CA PHE A 8 -7.92 10.88 -28.23
C PHE A 8 -8.93 10.76 -27.06
N SER A 9 -8.90 11.69 -26.11
CA SER A 9 -9.82 11.70 -24.97
C SER A 9 -11.30 11.91 -25.37
N LYS A 10 -11.56 12.46 -26.56
CA LYS A 10 -12.92 12.68 -27.08
C LYS A 10 -13.52 11.45 -27.76
N LEU A 11 -12.70 10.45 -28.08
CA LEU A 11 -13.14 9.19 -28.66
C LEU A 11 -13.91 8.37 -27.63
N ASN A 12 -14.97 7.69 -28.09
CA ASN A 12 -15.63 6.67 -27.27
C ASN A 12 -14.76 5.39 -27.17
N LYS A 13 -15.15 4.45 -26.32
CA LYS A 13 -14.39 3.21 -26.06
C LYS A 13 -14.15 2.39 -27.33
N SER A 14 -15.16 2.23 -28.16
CA SER A 14 -15.07 1.45 -29.41
C SER A 14 -14.09 2.11 -30.39
N GLU A 15 -14.16 3.43 -30.55
CA GLU A 15 -13.27 4.21 -31.42
C GLU A 15 -11.80 4.15 -30.93
N LYS A 16 -11.58 4.16 -29.59
CA LYS A 16 -10.24 3.99 -29.01
C LYS A 16 -9.65 2.62 -29.32
N ILE A 17 -10.45 1.56 -29.19
CA ILE A 17 -10.04 0.18 -29.53
C ILE A 17 -9.74 0.06 -31.04
N GLU A 18 -10.58 0.65 -31.88
CA GLU A 18 -10.38 0.63 -33.34
C GLU A 18 -9.10 1.39 -33.73
N TRP A 19 -8.88 2.57 -33.13
CA TRP A 19 -7.65 3.32 -33.36
C TRP A 19 -6.41 2.53 -32.96
N LEU A 20 -6.43 1.89 -31.78
CA LEU A 20 -5.34 1.04 -31.30
C LEU A 20 -5.08 -0.12 -32.25
N SER A 21 -6.13 -0.79 -32.72
CA SER A 21 -6.03 -1.93 -33.63
C SER A 21 -5.41 -1.54 -34.97
N LYS A 22 -5.79 -0.36 -35.55
CA LYS A 22 -5.25 0.16 -36.80
C LYS A 22 -3.80 0.66 -36.67
N ASN A 23 -3.36 1.06 -35.47
CA ASN A 23 -2.03 1.63 -35.24
C ASN A 23 -1.08 0.66 -34.52
N SER A 24 -1.49 -0.58 -34.30
CA SER A 24 -0.64 -1.64 -33.74
C SER A 24 0.31 -2.18 -34.80
N PHE A 25 1.51 -2.59 -34.35
CA PHE A 25 2.54 -3.12 -35.27
C PHE A 25 2.44 -4.63 -35.53
N SER A 26 1.56 -5.32 -34.82
CA SER A 26 1.40 -6.76 -34.97
C SER A 26 0.17 -7.05 -35.80
N SER A 27 0.40 -7.55 -37.05
CA SER A 27 -0.66 -8.02 -37.97
C SER A 27 -1.35 -9.29 -37.46
N ASP A 28 -0.66 -10.06 -36.58
CA ASP A 28 -1.10 -11.41 -36.18
C ASP A 28 -1.90 -11.44 -34.89
N ILE A 29 -1.97 -10.32 -34.14
CA ILE A 29 -2.69 -10.23 -32.89
C ILE A 29 -4.06 -9.58 -33.10
N ASN A 30 -5.13 -10.32 -32.82
CA ASN A 30 -6.47 -9.75 -32.79
C ASN A 30 -6.72 -8.97 -31.49
N ILE A 31 -6.17 -7.76 -31.42
CA ILE A 31 -6.22 -6.86 -30.26
C ILE A 31 -7.67 -6.67 -29.77
N LYS A 32 -8.61 -6.45 -30.70
CA LYS A 32 -10.02 -6.23 -30.36
C LYS A 32 -10.61 -7.42 -29.60
N ASN A 33 -10.37 -8.64 -30.08
CA ASN A 33 -10.88 -9.84 -29.42
C ASN A 33 -10.27 -10.04 -28.03
N ILE A 34 -8.96 -9.82 -27.89
CA ILE A 34 -8.29 -9.92 -26.57
C ILE A 34 -8.91 -8.92 -25.60
N LEU A 35 -9.05 -7.65 -25.98
CA LEU A 35 -9.61 -6.64 -25.10
C LEU A 35 -11.06 -6.95 -24.70
N LEU A 36 -11.88 -7.45 -25.64
CA LEU A 36 -13.26 -7.81 -25.37
C LEU A 36 -13.40 -8.99 -24.44
N GLN A 37 -12.49 -9.98 -24.48
CA GLN A 37 -12.48 -11.12 -23.55
C GLN A 37 -12.27 -10.70 -22.09
N TYR A 38 -11.60 -9.58 -21.84
CA TYR A 38 -11.39 -9.02 -20.50
C TYR A 38 -12.46 -8.00 -20.09
N CYS A 39 -13.44 -7.72 -20.91
CA CYS A 39 -14.60 -6.95 -20.52
C CYS A 39 -15.58 -7.81 -19.72
N ASN A 40 -16.25 -7.22 -18.74
CA ASN A 40 -17.28 -7.92 -17.97
C ASN A 40 -18.53 -8.08 -18.83
N SER A 41 -19.19 -9.25 -18.78
CA SER A 41 -20.45 -9.53 -19.48
C SER A 41 -21.64 -8.75 -18.92
N ASN A 42 -21.57 -8.33 -17.65
CA ASN A 42 -22.54 -7.43 -17.05
C ASN A 42 -22.23 -5.99 -17.46
N GLU A 43 -23.05 -5.44 -18.35
CA GLU A 43 -22.84 -4.08 -18.91
C GLU A 43 -22.81 -2.98 -17.85
N LYS A 44 -23.62 -3.07 -16.80
CA LYS A 44 -23.65 -2.08 -15.72
C LYS A 44 -22.33 -2.11 -14.92
N LEU A 45 -21.82 -3.30 -14.64
CA LEU A 45 -20.54 -3.48 -13.96
C LEU A 45 -19.39 -3.02 -14.86
N GLN A 46 -19.43 -3.33 -16.18
CA GLN A 46 -18.42 -2.86 -17.11
C GLN A 46 -18.41 -1.34 -17.20
N LYS A 47 -19.58 -0.71 -17.29
CA LYS A 47 -19.68 0.75 -17.30
C LYS A 47 -19.07 1.38 -16.06
N LEU A 48 -19.32 0.80 -14.87
CA LEU A 48 -18.71 1.25 -13.63
C LEU A 48 -17.17 1.18 -13.68
N HIS A 49 -16.62 0.07 -14.19
CA HIS A 49 -15.17 -0.09 -14.36
C HIS A 49 -14.57 0.88 -15.38
N ASP A 50 -15.30 1.17 -16.47
CA ASP A 50 -14.87 2.13 -17.47
C ASP A 50 -14.79 3.56 -16.93
N GLU A 51 -15.54 3.88 -15.87
CA GLU A 51 -15.59 5.19 -15.22
C GLU A 51 -14.52 5.38 -14.12
N PHE A 52 -13.76 4.33 -13.75
CA PHE A 52 -12.70 4.46 -12.72
C PHE A 52 -11.47 5.23 -13.20
N ALA A 53 -11.19 5.18 -14.50
CA ALA A 53 -10.06 5.90 -15.08
C ALA A 53 -10.39 6.40 -16.49
N GLU A 54 -9.69 7.45 -16.92
CA GLU A 54 -9.82 7.99 -18.26
C GLU A 54 -9.24 7.03 -19.30
N ASN A 55 -9.82 7.05 -20.50
CA ASN A 55 -9.37 6.27 -21.65
C ASN A 55 -9.38 4.75 -21.44
N THR A 56 -10.21 4.24 -20.54
CA THR A 56 -10.36 2.79 -20.30
C THR A 56 -10.82 2.08 -21.58
N ILE A 57 -10.14 1.00 -21.96
CA ILE A 57 -10.44 0.17 -23.12
C ILE A 57 -10.79 -1.28 -22.76
N SER A 58 -10.40 -1.74 -21.57
CA SER A 58 -10.70 -3.08 -21.05
C SER A 58 -10.40 -3.13 -19.57
N ASN A 59 -10.55 -4.30 -18.93
CA ASN A 59 -10.17 -4.53 -17.56
C ASN A 59 -8.83 -5.25 -17.48
N PHE A 60 -8.08 -4.98 -16.41
CA PHE A 60 -6.91 -5.77 -16.01
C PHE A 60 -7.22 -6.41 -14.65
N TYR A 61 -7.49 -7.72 -14.65
CA TYR A 61 -7.89 -8.43 -13.44
C TYR A 61 -6.68 -8.82 -12.60
N LEU A 62 -6.80 -8.59 -11.28
CA LEU A 62 -5.90 -9.15 -10.28
C LEU A 62 -6.66 -10.15 -9.41
N PRO A 63 -6.01 -11.22 -8.91
CA PRO A 63 -6.64 -12.16 -7.98
C PRO A 63 -7.09 -11.47 -6.70
N PHE A 64 -8.36 -11.66 -6.32
CA PHE A 64 -8.91 -11.30 -5.03
C PHE A 64 -8.95 -12.57 -4.17
N ALA A 65 -8.19 -12.58 -3.08
CA ALA A 65 -7.99 -13.73 -2.21
C ALA A 65 -8.21 -13.37 -0.74
N ILE A 66 -8.19 -14.37 0.14
CA ILE A 66 -8.35 -14.20 1.59
C ILE A 66 -7.24 -14.90 2.35
N ALA A 67 -6.75 -14.28 3.42
CA ALA A 67 -5.81 -14.86 4.37
C ALA A 67 -6.49 -15.05 5.74
N PRO A 68 -6.80 -16.30 6.15
CA PRO A 68 -7.49 -16.59 7.40
C PRO A 68 -6.53 -16.66 8.59
N ASN A 69 -7.11 -16.91 9.78
CA ASN A 69 -6.44 -17.23 11.05
C ASN A 69 -5.69 -16.06 11.70
N PHE A 70 -5.96 -14.82 11.34
CA PHE A 70 -5.42 -13.70 12.08
C PHE A 70 -6.19 -13.48 13.38
N ILE A 71 -5.48 -13.42 14.51
CA ILE A 71 -5.98 -12.89 15.77
C ILE A 71 -5.30 -11.56 16.01
N ILE A 72 -6.08 -10.47 16.01
CA ILE A 72 -5.58 -9.10 16.24
C ILE A 72 -6.28 -8.53 17.47
N ASN A 73 -5.55 -8.21 18.53
CA ASN A 73 -6.12 -7.75 19.80
C ASN A 73 -7.25 -8.65 20.30
N ASN A 74 -7.07 -9.96 20.25
CA ASN A 74 -8.02 -11.02 20.62
C ASN A 74 -9.26 -11.13 19.73
N LYS A 75 -9.35 -10.40 18.63
CA LYS A 75 -10.44 -10.53 17.65
C LYS A 75 -9.95 -11.32 16.43
N PRO A 76 -10.72 -12.34 15.96
CA PRO A 76 -10.36 -13.08 14.74
C PRO A 76 -10.69 -12.27 13.49
N TYR A 77 -9.83 -12.41 12.47
CA TYR A 77 -10.00 -11.80 11.15
C TYR A 77 -9.62 -12.77 10.04
N THR A 78 -10.36 -12.68 8.95
CA THR A 78 -9.98 -13.17 7.62
C THR A 78 -9.70 -11.95 6.77
N ILE A 79 -8.44 -11.78 6.32
CA ILE A 79 -8.01 -10.55 5.66
C ILE A 79 -8.12 -10.72 4.14
N PRO A 80 -8.93 -9.90 3.44
CA PRO A 80 -8.95 -9.86 1.97
C PRO A 80 -7.68 -9.22 1.44
N MET A 81 -7.15 -9.78 0.36
CA MET A 81 -5.90 -9.38 -0.27
C MET A 81 -6.01 -9.44 -1.79
N VAL A 82 -5.46 -8.44 -2.47
CA VAL A 82 -5.33 -8.38 -3.94
C VAL A 82 -3.88 -8.23 -4.31
N THR A 83 -3.35 -9.14 -5.11
CA THR A 83 -1.96 -9.09 -5.58
C THR A 83 -1.78 -9.92 -6.84
N GLU A 84 -0.79 -9.58 -7.65
CA GLU A 84 -0.33 -10.36 -8.81
C GLU A 84 0.75 -11.39 -8.42
N GLU A 85 1.40 -11.21 -7.28
CA GLU A 85 2.54 -12.03 -6.86
C GLU A 85 2.06 -13.30 -6.17
N SER A 86 2.52 -14.45 -6.65
CA SER A 86 2.28 -15.73 -6.00
C SER A 86 2.95 -15.81 -4.62
N SER A 87 2.41 -16.65 -3.75
CA SER A 87 2.91 -16.92 -2.40
C SER A 87 2.65 -15.81 -1.35
N VAL A 88 2.23 -14.60 -1.71
CA VAL A 88 1.94 -13.52 -0.75
C VAL A 88 0.84 -13.95 0.22
N ILE A 89 -0.30 -14.40 -0.29
CA ILE A 89 -1.45 -14.84 0.53
C ILE A 89 -1.06 -16.06 1.39
N ALA A 90 -0.34 -17.01 0.81
CA ALA A 90 0.10 -18.20 1.53
C ALA A 90 1.07 -17.87 2.66
N ALA A 91 2.00 -16.94 2.44
CA ALA A 91 2.95 -16.48 3.44
C ALA A 91 2.24 -15.77 4.62
N ALA A 92 1.32 -14.86 4.32
CA ALA A 92 0.50 -14.18 5.32
C ALA A 92 -0.32 -15.18 6.14
N SER A 93 -1.01 -16.13 5.48
CA SER A 93 -1.81 -17.17 6.14
C SER A 93 -0.98 -18.11 7.01
N LYS A 94 0.22 -18.52 6.54
CA LYS A 94 1.15 -19.35 7.32
C LYS A 94 1.65 -18.61 8.57
N SER A 95 1.97 -17.33 8.44
CA SER A 95 2.36 -16.49 9.56
C SER A 95 1.23 -16.33 10.57
N ALA A 96 0.00 -16.06 10.10
CA ALA A 96 -1.16 -15.96 10.96
C ALA A 96 -1.40 -17.26 11.74
N LYS A 97 -1.33 -18.42 11.07
CA LYS A 97 -1.45 -19.74 11.70
C LYS A 97 -0.33 -20.00 12.72
N PHE A 98 0.91 -19.59 12.44
CA PHE A 98 2.05 -19.74 13.34
C PHE A 98 1.84 -18.97 14.65
N TRP A 99 1.26 -17.78 14.59
CA TRP A 99 1.02 -16.93 15.76
C TRP A 99 -0.31 -17.20 16.46
N LEU A 100 -1.19 -18.05 15.92
CA LEU A 100 -2.54 -18.29 16.42
C LEU A 100 -2.58 -18.77 17.86
N ASP A 101 -1.73 -19.73 18.19
CA ASP A 101 -1.58 -20.33 19.53
C ASP A 101 -0.57 -19.61 20.44
N LYS A 102 0.09 -18.57 19.92
CA LYS A 102 1.13 -17.79 20.62
C LYS A 102 0.64 -16.39 21.05
N GLY A 103 -0.69 -16.21 21.11
CA GLY A 103 -1.31 -14.96 21.53
C GLY A 103 -1.68 -13.99 20.39
N GLY A 104 -1.43 -14.37 19.13
CA GLY A 104 -1.78 -13.56 17.96
C GLY A 104 -0.95 -12.28 17.84
N PHE A 105 -1.54 -11.28 17.18
CA PHE A 105 -0.94 -9.97 16.94
C PHE A 105 -1.56 -8.92 17.87
N ARG A 106 -0.74 -7.98 18.31
CA ARG A 106 -1.18 -6.76 19.00
C ARG A 106 -0.95 -5.57 18.10
N ALA A 107 -1.91 -4.65 18.04
CA ALA A 107 -1.76 -3.45 17.25
C ALA A 107 -2.41 -2.24 17.93
N LEU A 108 -1.74 -1.08 17.83
CA LEU A 108 -2.17 0.18 18.43
C LEU A 108 -1.93 1.31 17.45
N VAL A 109 -2.95 2.15 17.22
CA VAL A 109 -2.79 3.40 16.49
C VAL A 109 -2.28 4.46 17.45
N LEU A 110 -1.11 5.01 17.15
CA LEU A 110 -0.47 6.04 17.96
C LEU A 110 -1.02 7.43 17.66
N SER A 111 -1.26 7.73 16.39
CA SER A 111 -1.86 8.98 15.94
C SER A 111 -2.43 8.82 14.52
N THR A 112 -3.34 9.73 14.13
CA THR A 112 -4.01 9.77 12.82
C THR A 112 -3.83 11.11 12.10
N ASN A 113 -2.91 11.94 12.58
CA ASN A 113 -2.69 13.30 12.08
C ASN A 113 -2.12 13.29 10.67
N LYS A 114 -2.70 14.11 9.81
CA LYS A 114 -2.30 14.30 8.41
C LYS A 114 -1.81 15.72 8.19
N VAL A 115 -0.98 15.91 7.19
CA VAL A 115 -0.29 17.17 6.90
C VAL A 115 -0.75 17.73 5.57
N GLY A 116 -0.92 19.05 5.51
CA GLY A 116 -1.08 19.80 4.28
C GLY A 116 -0.29 21.09 4.31
N GLN A 117 0.05 21.63 3.16
CA GLN A 117 0.94 22.76 3.03
C GLN A 117 0.45 23.73 1.96
N VAL A 118 0.54 25.04 2.26
CA VAL A 118 0.50 26.11 1.26
C VAL A 118 1.93 26.61 1.08
N HIS A 119 2.46 26.50 -0.11
CA HIS A 119 3.80 26.95 -0.48
C HIS A 119 3.70 28.32 -1.15
N PHE A 120 4.47 29.29 -0.70
CA PHE A 120 4.45 30.63 -1.26
C PHE A 120 5.80 31.34 -1.14
N LEU A 121 6.00 32.35 -1.98
CA LEU A 121 7.12 33.28 -1.92
C LEU A 121 6.65 34.62 -1.33
N PHE A 122 7.52 35.26 -0.54
CA PHE A 122 7.31 36.57 0.02
C PHE A 122 8.66 37.34 0.08
N LYS A 123 8.68 38.55 -0.49
CA LYS A 123 9.91 39.34 -0.63
C LYS A 123 10.20 40.28 0.56
N GLY A 124 9.26 40.39 1.52
CA GLY A 124 9.42 41.23 2.71
C GLY A 124 10.15 40.54 3.87
N ASP A 125 10.25 41.21 5.00
CA ASP A 125 10.88 40.64 6.19
C ASP A 125 9.97 39.63 6.92
N PHE A 126 10.57 38.63 7.54
CA PHE A 126 9.86 37.55 8.23
C PHE A 126 9.05 38.05 9.43
N LYS A 127 9.49 39.10 10.12
CA LYS A 127 8.78 39.63 11.30
C LYS A 127 7.42 40.22 10.91
N THR A 128 7.39 40.96 9.83
CA THR A 128 6.14 41.53 9.25
C THR A 128 5.21 40.39 8.80
N LEU A 129 5.75 39.39 8.08
CA LEU A 129 4.97 38.24 7.64
C LEU A 129 4.41 37.44 8.82
N LYS A 130 5.19 37.24 9.87
CA LYS A 130 4.75 36.55 11.09
C LYS A 130 3.65 37.27 11.82
N GLN A 131 3.77 38.61 11.99
CA GLN A 131 2.73 39.43 12.60
C GLN A 131 1.43 39.39 11.79
N TYR A 132 1.54 39.44 10.46
CA TYR A 132 0.38 39.30 9.59
C TYR A 132 -0.26 37.90 9.75
N PHE A 133 0.55 36.83 9.70
CA PHE A 133 0.04 35.47 9.88
C PHE A 133 -0.71 35.30 11.20
N ASP A 134 -0.15 35.79 12.31
CA ASP A 134 -0.79 35.66 13.62
C ASP A 134 -2.12 36.42 13.68
N LYS A 135 -2.20 37.58 13.02
CA LYS A 135 -3.43 38.39 12.92
C LYS A 135 -4.49 37.72 12.04
N ILE A 136 -4.09 37.10 10.90
CA ILE A 136 -5.01 36.52 9.93
C ILE A 136 -5.45 35.09 10.31
N LYS A 137 -4.70 34.40 11.16
CA LYS A 137 -4.93 32.99 11.53
C LYS A 137 -6.36 32.65 11.96
N PRO A 138 -7.07 33.47 12.79
CA PRO A 138 -8.48 33.26 13.11
C PRO A 138 -9.37 33.27 11.86
N LYS A 139 -9.06 34.17 10.90
CA LYS A 139 -9.81 34.28 9.65
C LYS A 139 -9.56 33.11 8.72
N LEU A 140 -8.33 32.57 8.66
CA LEU A 140 -8.05 31.33 7.92
C LEU A 140 -8.97 30.21 8.39
N ILE A 141 -9.15 30.05 9.70
CA ILE A 141 -10.02 29.03 10.30
C ILE A 141 -11.51 29.32 10.03
N SER A 142 -11.96 30.58 10.13
CA SER A 142 -13.36 30.93 9.91
C SER A 142 -13.78 30.75 8.45
N ASP A 143 -12.92 31.13 7.51
CA ASP A 143 -13.24 31.09 6.08
C ASP A 143 -13.35 29.66 5.51
N VAL A 144 -12.83 28.64 6.22
CA VAL A 144 -13.00 27.23 5.88
C VAL A 144 -14.13 26.55 6.66
N SER A 145 -14.92 27.30 7.44
CA SER A 145 -15.96 26.71 8.31
C SER A 145 -17.00 25.89 7.56
N SER A 146 -17.39 26.32 6.36
CA SER A 146 -18.31 25.57 5.50
C SER A 146 -17.69 24.22 5.02
N ILE A 147 -16.39 24.20 4.71
CA ILE A 147 -15.64 23.01 4.30
C ILE A 147 -15.48 22.05 5.48
N THR A 148 -15.14 22.58 6.66
CA THR A 148 -14.82 21.78 7.86
C THR A 148 -16.04 21.31 8.64
N SER A 149 -17.23 21.92 8.45
CA SER A 149 -18.44 21.68 9.24
C SER A 149 -18.78 20.20 9.43
N ASN A 150 -18.83 19.43 8.34
CA ASN A 150 -19.15 18.00 8.41
C ASN A 150 -18.03 17.17 9.06
N MET A 151 -16.79 17.57 8.88
CA MET A 151 -15.64 16.89 9.51
C MET A 151 -15.61 17.18 11.02
N ASN A 152 -15.85 18.43 11.42
CA ASN A 152 -15.92 18.84 12.82
C ASN A 152 -17.04 18.09 13.57
N LYS A 153 -18.22 17.93 12.97
CA LYS A 153 -19.33 17.14 13.55
C LYS A 153 -18.94 15.69 13.85
N ARG A 154 -17.98 15.13 13.09
CA ARG A 154 -17.44 13.79 13.32
C ARG A 154 -16.26 13.77 14.29
N GLY A 155 -15.90 14.93 14.86
CA GLY A 155 -14.76 15.11 15.77
C GLY A 155 -13.39 15.14 15.08
N GLY A 156 -13.34 15.40 13.78
CA GLY A 156 -12.12 15.71 13.01
C GLY A 156 -11.97 17.22 12.78
N GLY A 157 -11.20 17.59 11.77
CA GLY A 157 -10.98 18.98 11.37
C GLY A 157 -9.53 19.42 11.44
N ILE A 158 -9.31 20.72 11.56
CA ILE A 158 -8.00 21.34 11.65
C ILE A 158 -7.51 21.25 13.09
N ILE A 159 -6.30 20.73 13.30
CA ILE A 159 -5.67 20.63 14.62
C ILE A 159 -4.78 21.85 14.87
N SER A 160 -3.93 22.19 13.92
CA SER A 160 -3.03 23.33 14.01
C SER A 160 -2.70 23.93 12.66
N ILE A 161 -2.30 25.19 12.65
CA ILE A 161 -1.79 25.91 11.48
C ILE A 161 -0.53 26.66 11.94
N GLU A 162 0.56 26.54 11.20
CA GLU A 162 1.87 27.10 11.49
C GLU A 162 2.46 27.81 10.26
N LEU A 163 3.18 28.91 10.46
CA LEU A 163 4.00 29.55 9.44
C LEU A 163 5.44 29.05 9.59
N LEU A 164 6.00 28.49 8.54
CA LEU A 164 7.38 28.04 8.48
C LEU A 164 8.22 28.98 7.61
N ASN A 165 9.37 29.39 8.11
CA ASN A 165 10.40 30.10 7.34
C ASN A 165 11.38 29.08 6.78
N LEU A 166 11.51 29.03 5.46
CA LEU A 166 12.39 28.13 4.72
C LEU A 166 13.32 28.91 3.78
N THR A 167 13.58 30.17 4.07
CA THR A 167 14.46 31.04 3.27
C THR A 167 15.91 30.57 3.24
N ASP A 168 16.31 29.73 4.20
CA ASP A 168 17.61 29.03 4.20
C ASP A 168 17.70 27.91 3.14
N LYS A 169 16.58 27.45 2.60
CA LYS A 169 16.50 26.42 1.56
C LYS A 169 16.31 27.01 0.17
N ILE A 170 15.38 27.96 0.07
CA ILE A 170 15.06 28.66 -1.18
C ILE A 170 14.77 30.11 -0.81
N GLU A 171 15.34 31.06 -1.57
CA GLU A 171 15.16 32.48 -1.36
C GLU A 171 13.67 32.85 -1.34
N ASN A 172 13.27 33.67 -0.35
CA ASN A 172 11.91 34.16 -0.14
C ASN A 172 10.84 33.08 0.08
N TYR A 173 11.23 31.83 0.38
CA TYR A 173 10.28 30.71 0.49
C TYR A 173 9.76 30.49 1.89
N PHE A 174 8.41 30.38 1.97
CA PHE A 174 7.65 30.14 3.20
C PHE A 174 6.58 29.08 2.98
N GLN A 175 6.09 28.52 4.08
CA GLN A 175 4.96 27.58 4.07
C GLN A 175 3.96 27.91 5.17
N ILE A 176 2.66 27.79 4.86
CA ILE A 176 1.65 27.54 5.88
C ILE A 176 1.49 26.02 5.96
N LYS A 177 1.91 25.43 7.08
CA LYS A 177 1.74 24.01 7.38
C LYS A 177 0.53 23.81 8.26
N ALA A 178 -0.39 22.94 7.86
CA ALA A 178 -1.58 22.61 8.62
C ALA A 178 -1.64 21.13 8.97
N ILE A 179 -2.10 20.83 10.17
CA ILE A 179 -2.31 19.47 10.67
C ILE A 179 -3.82 19.22 10.75
N PHE A 180 -4.24 18.04 10.30
CA PHE A 180 -5.64 17.66 10.19
C PHE A 180 -5.91 16.29 10.82
N GLU A 181 -7.10 16.14 11.43
CA GLU A 181 -7.73 14.86 11.75
C GLU A 181 -8.89 14.63 10.78
N THR A 182 -8.86 13.54 10.03
CA THR A 182 -9.86 13.23 8.98
C THR A 182 -10.74 12.01 9.29
N ARG A 183 -10.63 11.47 10.50
CA ARG A 183 -11.40 10.32 10.98
C ARG A 183 -11.31 9.14 10.01
N ASP A 184 -12.47 8.67 9.52
CA ASP A 184 -12.57 7.50 8.64
C ASP A 184 -12.30 7.80 7.16
N ALA A 185 -12.00 9.07 6.82
CA ALA A 185 -11.61 9.44 5.47
C ALA A 185 -10.07 9.48 5.33
N MET A 186 -9.54 9.09 4.16
CA MET A 186 -8.15 9.39 3.82
C MET A 186 -7.92 10.91 3.84
N GLY A 187 -8.89 11.69 3.34
CA GLY A 187 -9.00 13.11 3.57
C GLY A 187 -8.40 14.01 2.48
N ALA A 188 -7.94 13.48 1.35
CA ALA A 188 -7.24 14.27 0.33
C ALA A 188 -8.03 15.49 -0.16
N ASN A 189 -9.26 15.29 -0.62
CA ASN A 189 -10.09 16.39 -1.13
C ASN A 189 -10.42 17.42 -0.04
N PHE A 190 -10.72 16.94 1.17
CA PHE A 190 -11.00 17.81 2.33
C PHE A 190 -9.81 18.70 2.66
N ILE A 191 -8.62 18.10 2.78
CA ILE A 191 -7.38 18.84 3.10
C ILE A 191 -7.06 19.84 1.99
N ASN A 192 -7.08 19.42 0.73
CA ASN A 192 -6.78 20.31 -0.41
C ASN A 192 -7.74 21.50 -0.48
N SER A 193 -9.06 21.28 -0.31
CA SER A 193 -10.03 22.39 -0.27
C SER A 193 -9.77 23.38 0.85
N CYS A 194 -9.37 22.91 2.04
CA CYS A 194 -8.98 23.79 3.14
C CYS A 194 -7.73 24.62 2.79
N LEU A 195 -6.72 23.97 2.20
CA LEU A 195 -5.45 24.63 1.86
C LEU A 195 -5.61 25.65 0.75
N GLU A 196 -6.42 25.36 -0.27
CA GLU A 196 -6.74 26.30 -1.34
C GLU A 196 -7.46 27.55 -0.79
N GLN A 197 -8.41 27.36 0.13
CA GLN A 197 -9.06 28.47 0.81
C GLN A 197 -8.08 29.23 1.71
N PHE A 198 -7.17 28.56 2.41
CA PHE A 198 -6.11 29.25 3.18
C PHE A 198 -5.24 30.12 2.27
N ALA A 199 -4.79 29.61 1.14
CA ALA A 199 -3.98 30.34 0.18
C ALA A 199 -4.71 31.60 -0.31
N LYS A 200 -6.00 31.44 -0.65
CA LYS A 200 -6.85 32.54 -1.10
C LYS A 200 -7.02 33.61 0.01
N THR A 201 -7.47 33.19 1.19
CA THR A 201 -7.67 34.11 2.32
C THR A 201 -6.38 34.82 2.70
N PHE A 202 -5.26 34.10 2.73
CA PHE A 202 -3.95 34.64 3.09
C PHE A 202 -3.47 35.72 2.12
N LYS A 203 -3.59 35.45 0.81
CA LYS A 203 -3.19 36.40 -0.24
C LYS A 203 -4.14 37.61 -0.32
N ASP A 204 -5.44 37.36 -0.30
CA ASP A 204 -6.44 38.41 -0.55
C ASP A 204 -6.52 39.46 0.56
N ASN A 205 -6.11 39.15 1.79
CA ASN A 205 -6.14 40.04 2.94
C ASN A 205 -4.77 40.66 3.25
N PHE A 206 -3.72 40.38 2.48
CA PHE A 206 -2.44 41.06 2.63
C PHE A 206 -2.52 42.45 1.96
N THR A 207 -1.98 43.47 2.63
CA THR A 207 -2.16 44.87 2.21
C THR A 207 -1.52 45.13 0.85
N GLU A 208 -0.35 44.51 0.60
CA GLU A 208 0.39 44.59 -0.64
C GLU A 208 0.34 43.26 -1.38
N LYS A 209 -0.80 43.02 -2.04
CA LYS A 209 -1.16 41.71 -2.66
C LYS A 209 -0.11 41.10 -3.59
N ASN A 210 0.75 41.92 -4.18
CA ASN A 210 1.77 41.48 -5.11
C ASN A 210 3.06 40.96 -4.42
N GLU A 211 3.19 41.14 -3.11
CA GLU A 211 4.35 40.62 -2.36
C GLU A 211 4.23 39.14 -2.01
N ILE A 212 3.01 38.59 -1.97
CA ILE A 212 2.75 37.18 -1.73
C ILE A 212 2.43 36.48 -3.05
N GLU A 213 3.28 35.56 -3.45
CA GLU A 213 3.08 34.68 -4.60
C GLU A 213 2.78 33.26 -4.13
N ILE A 214 1.52 32.82 -4.23
CA ILE A 214 1.16 31.44 -3.94
C ILE A 214 1.66 30.55 -5.07
N ILE A 215 2.49 29.55 -4.73
CA ILE A 215 3.04 28.59 -5.69
C ILE A 215 2.13 27.38 -5.81
N MET A 216 1.73 26.78 -4.66
CA MET A 216 0.84 25.60 -4.65
C MET A 216 0.26 25.35 -3.27
N SER A 217 -0.87 24.62 -3.24
CA SER A 217 -1.55 24.17 -2.04
C SER A 217 -1.88 22.70 -2.18
N ILE A 218 -1.29 21.83 -1.34
CA ILE A 218 -1.42 20.38 -1.49
C ILE A 218 -1.24 19.66 -0.15
N LEU A 219 -1.96 18.56 0.05
CA LEU A 219 -1.66 17.62 1.13
C LEU A 219 -0.28 16.99 0.95
N SER A 220 0.31 16.50 2.04
CA SER A 220 1.52 15.68 2.00
C SER A 220 1.16 14.21 2.15
N ASN A 221 1.73 13.35 1.30
CA ASN A 221 1.72 11.91 1.53
C ASN A 221 2.73 11.48 2.60
N TYR A 222 3.74 12.29 2.90
CA TYR A 222 4.58 12.08 4.06
C TYR A 222 3.84 12.51 5.33
N VAL A 223 3.31 11.53 6.04
CA VAL A 223 2.46 11.71 7.24
C VAL A 223 3.08 10.99 8.46
N PRO A 224 4.24 11.46 8.95
CA PRO A 224 4.97 10.80 10.02
C PRO A 224 4.24 10.76 11.37
N GLN A 225 3.08 11.41 11.46
CA GLN A 225 2.21 11.40 12.63
C GLN A 225 0.91 10.61 12.39
N CYS A 226 0.74 9.91 11.26
CA CYS A 226 -0.39 9.00 11.04
C CYS A 226 0.09 7.56 11.23
N ILE A 227 0.45 7.20 12.47
CA ILE A 227 1.27 6.05 12.83
C ILE A 227 0.46 4.95 13.50
N VAL A 228 0.73 3.72 13.07
CA VAL A 228 0.30 2.49 13.73
C VAL A 228 1.51 1.63 14.08
N LYS A 229 1.46 1.01 15.24
CA LYS A 229 2.40 -0.04 15.68
C LYS A 229 1.68 -1.38 15.68
N ALA A 230 2.35 -2.42 15.16
CA ALA A 230 1.92 -3.81 15.32
C ALA A 230 3.07 -4.65 15.84
N GLU A 231 2.76 -5.68 16.63
CA GLU A 231 3.78 -6.53 17.23
C GLU A 231 3.27 -7.95 17.50
N VAL A 232 4.22 -8.88 17.56
CA VAL A 232 4.06 -10.24 18.10
C VAL A 232 5.12 -10.49 19.17
N SER A 233 4.81 -11.29 20.17
CA SER A 233 5.77 -11.70 21.19
C SER A 233 5.39 -13.04 21.78
N CYS A 234 6.38 -13.86 22.10
CA CYS A 234 6.21 -15.09 22.88
C CYS A 234 7.54 -15.48 23.54
N GLU A 235 7.48 -16.38 24.51
CA GLU A 235 8.65 -17.06 25.03
C GLU A 235 9.38 -17.80 23.91
N ILE A 236 10.72 -17.84 23.95
CA ILE A 236 11.52 -18.37 22.83
C ILE A 236 11.17 -19.84 22.56
N GLU A 237 10.92 -20.62 23.58
CA GLU A 237 10.57 -22.05 23.48
C GLU A 237 9.30 -22.29 22.65
N LYS A 238 8.39 -21.32 22.63
CA LYS A 238 7.16 -21.38 21.83
C LYS A 238 7.36 -21.12 20.35
N LEU A 239 8.56 -20.70 19.92
CA LEU A 239 8.89 -20.48 18.51
C LEU A 239 9.12 -21.78 17.71
N SER A 240 8.79 -22.94 18.25
CA SER A 240 8.93 -24.23 17.57
C SER A 240 7.84 -24.48 16.53
N ASP A 241 8.21 -25.09 15.43
CA ASP A 241 7.34 -25.78 14.45
C ASP A 241 8.14 -26.80 13.66
N THR A 242 7.53 -27.47 12.68
CA THR A 242 8.18 -28.50 11.86
C THR A 242 9.41 -28.01 11.07
N SER A 243 9.56 -26.69 10.90
CA SER A 243 10.70 -26.07 10.21
C SER A 243 11.73 -25.43 11.14
N ILE A 244 11.46 -25.41 12.46
CA ILE A 244 12.29 -24.79 13.49
C ILE A 244 12.67 -25.89 14.50
N ILE A 245 13.90 -26.41 14.37
CA ILE A 245 14.41 -27.49 15.23
C ILE A 245 14.86 -26.93 16.57
N ASP A 246 15.57 -25.80 16.55
CA ASP A 246 16.06 -25.10 17.74
C ASP A 246 15.45 -23.69 17.80
N PRO A 247 14.51 -23.43 18.72
CA PRO A 247 13.88 -22.11 18.90
C PRO A 247 14.87 -21.01 19.26
N PHE A 248 15.93 -21.31 20.03
CA PHE A 248 16.92 -20.31 20.46
C PHE A 248 17.82 -19.89 19.28
N ASP A 249 18.29 -20.85 18.49
CA ASP A 249 19.03 -20.56 17.26
C ASP A 249 18.17 -19.76 16.28
N PHE A 250 16.93 -20.17 16.09
CA PHE A 250 15.97 -19.44 15.24
C PHE A 250 15.78 -18.00 15.70
N ALA A 251 15.50 -17.76 17.00
CA ALA A 251 15.27 -16.43 17.53
C ALA A 251 16.50 -15.53 17.34
N ASN A 252 17.71 -16.05 17.61
CA ASN A 252 18.95 -15.34 17.40
C ASN A 252 19.21 -15.00 15.93
N LYS A 253 19.01 -15.94 15.02
CA LYS A 253 19.13 -15.72 13.56
C LYS A 253 18.12 -14.70 13.07
N PHE A 254 16.87 -14.75 13.58
CA PHE A 254 15.82 -13.83 13.21
C PHE A 254 16.18 -12.40 13.60
N VAL A 255 16.60 -12.18 14.86
CA VAL A 255 17.04 -10.86 15.33
C VAL A 255 18.22 -10.35 14.52
N ARG A 256 19.21 -11.20 14.21
CA ARG A 256 20.35 -10.83 13.34
C ARG A 256 19.92 -10.44 11.93
N ALA A 257 18.96 -11.19 11.34
CA ALA A 257 18.45 -10.89 10.01
C ALA A 257 17.75 -9.52 9.93
N VAL A 258 17.01 -9.13 10.98
CA VAL A 258 16.41 -7.78 11.09
C VAL A 258 17.49 -6.72 11.30
N LYS A 259 18.49 -6.96 12.16
CA LYS A 259 19.62 -6.03 12.38
C LYS A 259 20.43 -5.80 11.11
N ILE A 260 20.64 -6.82 10.28
CA ILE A 260 21.29 -6.66 8.98
C ILE A 260 20.48 -5.67 8.11
N ALA A 261 19.14 -5.77 8.11
CA ALA A 261 18.29 -4.82 7.37
C ALA A 261 18.26 -3.40 7.99
N GLU A 262 18.72 -3.21 9.22
CA GLU A 262 18.90 -1.87 9.80
C GLU A 262 20.18 -1.17 9.32
N VAL A 263 21.21 -1.93 8.97
CA VAL A 263 22.54 -1.39 8.66
C VAL A 263 22.93 -1.50 7.19
N ASP A 264 22.40 -2.50 6.47
CA ASP A 264 22.65 -2.72 5.05
C ASP A 264 21.48 -2.17 4.21
N LYS A 265 21.75 -1.15 3.39
CA LYS A 265 20.75 -0.50 2.55
C LYS A 265 20.12 -1.47 1.52
N TYR A 266 20.89 -2.34 0.88
CA TYR A 266 20.38 -3.31 -0.10
C TYR A 266 19.43 -4.29 0.56
N ARG A 267 19.80 -4.78 1.74
CA ARG A 267 18.93 -5.65 2.51
C ARG A 267 17.71 -4.92 3.03
N ALA A 268 17.82 -3.68 3.51
CA ALA A 268 16.72 -2.85 3.98
C ALA A 268 15.63 -2.65 2.91
N VAL A 269 16.01 -2.34 1.68
CA VAL A 269 15.06 -2.15 0.56
C VAL A 269 14.30 -3.43 0.27
N THR A 270 15.00 -4.57 0.17
CA THR A 270 14.37 -5.87 -0.07
C THR A 270 13.48 -6.30 1.11
N HIS A 271 13.92 -6.01 2.33
CA HIS A 271 13.18 -6.28 3.56
C HIS A 271 11.85 -5.51 3.60
N ASN A 272 11.89 -4.21 3.32
CA ASN A 272 10.71 -3.35 3.34
C ASN A 272 9.76 -3.66 2.18
N LYS A 273 10.28 -4.03 0.96
CA LYS A 273 9.44 -4.55 -0.13
C LYS A 273 8.63 -5.77 0.34
N GLY A 274 9.26 -6.66 1.11
CA GLY A 274 8.56 -7.82 1.69
C GLY A 274 7.45 -7.44 2.67
N ILE A 275 7.57 -6.31 3.39
CA ILE A 275 6.49 -5.75 4.21
C ILE A 275 5.36 -5.24 3.32
N MET A 276 5.71 -4.48 2.27
CA MET A 276 4.74 -3.86 1.37
C MET A 276 3.91 -4.91 0.61
N ASN A 277 4.44 -6.08 0.31
CA ASN A 277 3.65 -7.18 -0.26
C ASN A 277 2.37 -7.47 0.56
N GLY A 278 2.46 -7.47 1.89
CA GLY A 278 1.29 -7.67 2.75
C GLY A 278 0.41 -6.42 2.85
N ILE A 279 1.02 -5.25 2.99
CA ILE A 279 0.32 -3.97 3.14
C ILE A 279 -0.46 -3.64 1.86
N ASP A 280 0.21 -3.62 0.70
CA ASP A 280 -0.40 -3.24 -0.58
C ASP A 280 -1.54 -4.17 -0.96
N SER A 281 -1.40 -5.47 -0.68
CA SER A 281 -2.47 -6.42 -0.95
C SER A 281 -3.77 -6.08 -0.22
N VAL A 282 -3.70 -5.60 1.03
CA VAL A 282 -4.87 -5.16 1.81
C VAL A 282 -5.35 -3.79 1.34
N VAL A 283 -4.42 -2.87 1.07
CA VAL A 283 -4.71 -1.50 0.63
C VAL A 283 -5.47 -1.50 -0.70
N ILE A 284 -5.02 -2.32 -1.67
CA ILE A 284 -5.69 -2.50 -2.97
C ILE A 284 -7.05 -3.17 -2.76
N ALA A 285 -7.12 -4.24 -1.97
CA ALA A 285 -8.37 -4.97 -1.71
C ALA A 285 -9.46 -4.06 -1.11
N THR A 286 -9.08 -3.08 -0.31
CA THR A 286 -9.99 -2.13 0.35
C THR A 286 -10.19 -0.82 -0.41
N GLY A 287 -9.66 -0.71 -1.65
CA GLY A 287 -9.83 0.46 -2.51
C GLY A 287 -9.12 1.72 -2.02
N ASN A 288 -8.05 1.58 -1.23
CA ASN A 288 -7.21 2.66 -0.76
C ASN A 288 -6.03 2.93 -1.72
N ASP A 289 -5.36 4.05 -1.57
CA ASP A 289 -4.23 4.46 -2.42
C ASP A 289 -2.91 3.84 -1.94
N PHE A 290 -2.52 2.71 -2.56
CA PHE A 290 -1.27 2.02 -2.23
C PHE A 290 -0.02 2.86 -2.55
N ARG A 291 -0.06 3.76 -3.56
CA ARG A 291 1.09 4.62 -3.91
C ARG A 291 1.36 5.65 -2.82
N ALA A 292 0.30 6.22 -2.24
CA ALA A 292 0.41 7.13 -1.09
C ALA A 292 0.99 6.40 0.14
N ILE A 293 0.57 5.15 0.38
CA ILE A 293 1.06 4.32 1.49
C ILE A 293 2.53 3.95 1.29
N GLU A 294 2.93 3.47 0.10
CA GLU A 294 4.32 3.16 -0.21
C GLU A 294 5.24 4.36 -0.04
N SER A 295 4.85 5.51 -0.64
CA SER A 295 5.66 6.73 -0.55
C SER A 295 5.85 7.20 0.90
N ALA A 296 4.81 7.12 1.73
CA ALA A 296 4.87 7.43 3.16
C ALA A 296 5.80 6.47 3.91
N ALA A 297 5.67 5.16 3.65
CA ALA A 297 6.44 4.12 4.31
C ALA A 297 7.95 4.23 3.99
N HIS A 298 8.31 4.41 2.71
CA HIS A 298 9.70 4.55 2.30
C HIS A 298 10.33 5.87 2.77
N ALA A 299 9.58 6.98 2.78
CA ALA A 299 10.03 8.22 3.38
C ALA A 299 10.25 8.07 4.90
N TYR A 300 9.35 7.34 5.59
CA TYR A 300 9.48 7.07 7.01
C TYR A 300 10.68 6.15 7.33
N ALA A 301 10.96 5.15 6.49
CA ALA A 301 12.15 4.32 6.60
C ALA A 301 13.46 5.12 6.53
N SER A 302 13.42 6.32 5.93
CA SER A 302 14.55 7.25 5.79
C SER A 302 14.56 8.38 6.83
N LYS A 303 13.64 8.41 7.80
CA LYS A 303 13.47 9.51 8.77
C LYS A 303 14.72 9.86 9.59
N SER A 304 15.64 8.90 9.74
CA SER A 304 16.91 9.09 10.45
C SER A 304 18.06 9.60 9.57
N GLY A 305 17.77 9.99 8.31
CA GLY A 305 18.79 10.39 7.33
C GLY A 305 19.36 9.22 6.48
N THR A 306 19.08 7.98 6.88
CA THR A 306 19.45 6.78 6.13
C THR A 306 18.27 5.82 6.03
N TYR A 307 18.15 5.12 4.90
CA TYR A 307 17.09 4.14 4.69
C TYR A 307 17.34 2.87 5.49
N LYS A 308 16.36 2.45 6.32
CA LYS A 308 16.47 1.32 7.25
C LYS A 308 15.24 0.44 7.22
N SER A 309 15.33 -0.71 7.88
CA SER A 309 14.17 -1.57 8.17
C SER A 309 13.07 -0.80 8.90
N LEU A 310 11.82 -1.05 8.48
CA LEU A 310 10.61 -0.59 9.18
C LEU A 310 10.24 -1.50 10.36
N THR A 311 10.83 -2.69 10.45
CA THR A 311 10.61 -3.63 11.55
C THR A 311 11.79 -3.68 12.51
N ASN A 312 11.49 -4.04 13.75
CA ASN A 312 12.47 -4.26 14.81
C ASN A 312 12.25 -5.65 15.45
N ALA A 313 13.35 -6.32 15.83
CA ALA A 313 13.29 -7.59 16.55
C ALA A 313 14.25 -7.55 17.75
N SER A 314 13.82 -8.07 18.88
CA SER A 314 14.62 -8.18 20.11
C SER A 314 14.33 -9.47 20.86
N ILE A 315 15.29 -9.83 21.75
CA ILE A 315 15.12 -10.84 22.77
C ILE A 315 15.44 -10.18 24.11
N GLU A 316 14.48 -10.18 25.01
CA GLU A 316 14.59 -9.60 26.34
C GLU A 316 13.97 -10.56 27.37
N ASN A 317 14.76 -11.00 28.35
CA ASN A 317 14.29 -11.91 29.43
C ASN A 317 13.57 -13.15 28.87
N ASN A 318 14.19 -13.84 27.92
CA ASN A 318 13.63 -15.01 27.23
C ASN A 318 12.37 -14.76 26.39
N LEU A 319 11.96 -13.49 26.21
CA LEU A 319 10.83 -13.09 25.40
C LEU A 319 11.32 -12.62 24.04
N PHE A 320 10.93 -13.32 22.98
CA PHE A 320 11.09 -12.86 21.59
C PHE A 320 10.02 -11.83 21.28
N LYS A 321 10.43 -10.70 20.68
CA LYS A 321 9.53 -9.64 20.19
C LYS A 321 9.87 -9.29 18.74
N PHE A 322 8.84 -9.08 17.93
CA PHE A 322 8.97 -8.59 16.57
C PHE A 322 7.88 -7.57 16.28
N SER A 323 8.24 -6.39 15.80
CA SER A 323 7.30 -5.28 15.66
C SER A 323 7.55 -4.44 14.42
N ILE A 324 6.52 -3.72 13.99
CA ILE A 324 6.56 -2.69 12.96
C ILE A 324 5.95 -1.39 13.49
N GLU A 325 6.53 -0.26 13.10
CA GLU A 325 5.94 1.07 13.26
C GLU A 325 5.95 1.77 11.91
N ILE A 326 4.77 2.15 11.41
CA ILE A 326 4.61 2.58 10.02
C ILE A 326 3.48 3.62 9.88
N PRO A 327 3.65 4.65 9.02
CA PRO A 327 2.58 5.56 8.67
C PRO A 327 1.59 4.90 7.69
N LEU A 328 0.29 4.90 8.02
CA LEU A 328 -0.76 4.35 7.17
C LEU A 328 -1.96 5.31 7.12
N ALA A 329 -2.00 6.22 6.17
CA ALA A 329 -3.14 7.13 5.98
C ALA A 329 -4.26 6.45 5.18
N LEU A 330 -5.04 5.60 5.84
CA LEU A 330 -6.13 4.83 5.26
C LEU A 330 -7.50 5.46 5.51
N GLY A 331 -8.46 5.17 4.63
CA GLY A 331 -9.86 5.52 4.80
C GLY A 331 -10.78 4.33 4.56
N THR A 332 -11.95 4.35 5.20
CA THR A 332 -13.02 3.37 5.02
C THR A 332 -14.28 3.99 4.44
N VAL A 333 -14.25 5.29 4.16
CA VAL A 333 -15.36 6.05 3.57
C VAL A 333 -14.88 6.90 2.41
N GLY A 334 -15.71 7.00 1.36
CA GLY A 334 -15.44 7.81 0.17
C GLY A 334 -14.58 7.10 -0.88
N GLY A 335 -14.42 7.70 -2.06
CA GLY A 335 -13.62 7.17 -3.14
C GLY A 335 -14.05 5.77 -3.61
N LEU A 336 -13.08 4.97 -4.04
CA LEU A 336 -13.29 3.60 -4.53
C LEU A 336 -13.81 2.63 -3.47
N THR A 337 -13.61 2.91 -2.18
CA THR A 337 -14.08 2.04 -1.08
C THR A 337 -15.59 1.78 -1.12
N LYS A 338 -16.38 2.72 -1.63
CA LYS A 338 -17.84 2.59 -1.81
C LYS A 338 -18.24 2.26 -3.24
N LEU A 339 -17.45 2.66 -4.22
CA LEU A 339 -17.80 2.52 -5.63
C LEU A 339 -17.45 1.13 -6.18
N HIS A 340 -16.30 0.57 -5.78
CA HIS A 340 -15.85 -0.72 -6.26
C HIS A 340 -16.52 -1.85 -5.47
N PRO A 341 -17.32 -2.75 -6.09
CA PRO A 341 -18.09 -3.77 -5.37
C PRO A 341 -17.21 -4.69 -4.50
N LEU A 342 -16.05 -5.12 -5.01
CA LEU A 342 -15.14 -5.97 -4.24
C LEU A 342 -14.41 -5.23 -3.12
N ALA A 343 -14.14 -3.93 -3.26
CA ALA A 343 -13.58 -3.14 -2.16
C ALA A 343 -14.60 -2.99 -1.02
N ASN A 344 -15.86 -2.76 -1.37
CA ASN A 344 -16.94 -2.76 -0.38
C ASN A 344 -17.09 -4.13 0.30
N LEU A 345 -17.07 -5.23 -0.47
CA LEU A 345 -17.08 -6.60 0.06
C LEU A 345 -15.86 -6.87 0.98
N ALA A 346 -14.69 -6.37 0.64
CA ALA A 346 -13.51 -6.49 1.50
C ALA A 346 -13.72 -5.85 2.87
N LEU A 347 -14.34 -4.67 2.92
CA LEU A 347 -14.69 -4.02 4.19
C LEU A 347 -15.80 -4.79 4.95
N GLU A 348 -16.74 -5.39 4.27
CA GLU A 348 -17.77 -6.28 4.89
C GLU A 348 -17.09 -7.52 5.51
N ILE A 349 -16.17 -8.18 4.80
CA ILE A 349 -15.39 -9.33 5.30
C ILE A 349 -14.61 -8.96 6.57
N LEU A 350 -14.12 -7.73 6.65
CA LEU A 350 -13.40 -7.20 7.82
C LEU A 350 -14.33 -6.70 8.94
N ASP A 351 -15.63 -6.93 8.84
CA ASP A 351 -16.64 -6.49 9.82
C ASP A 351 -16.75 -4.96 9.93
N LYS A 352 -16.73 -4.28 8.78
CA LYS A 352 -16.88 -2.82 8.64
C LYS A 352 -15.94 -2.02 9.54
N PRO A 353 -14.63 -2.19 9.42
CA PRO A 353 -13.68 -1.53 10.28
C PRO A 353 -13.77 0.00 10.12
N ASN A 354 -13.55 0.74 11.19
CA ASN A 354 -13.19 2.14 11.07
C ASN A 354 -11.74 2.30 10.56
N SER A 355 -11.31 3.52 10.23
CA SER A 355 -9.97 3.75 9.69
C SER A 355 -8.85 3.27 10.62
N LYS A 356 -9.01 3.42 11.94
CA LYS A 356 -8.02 2.98 12.92
C LYS A 356 -7.92 1.45 12.96
N ASP A 357 -9.04 0.74 12.85
CA ASP A 357 -9.03 -0.72 12.81
C ASP A 357 -8.42 -1.22 11.48
N LEU A 358 -8.73 -0.56 10.36
CA LEU A 358 -8.10 -0.88 9.08
C LEU A 358 -6.58 -0.64 9.11
N MET A 359 -6.10 0.45 9.75
CA MET A 359 -4.66 0.69 9.97
C MET A 359 -4.01 -0.48 10.73
N LYS A 360 -4.64 -0.96 11.82
CA LYS A 360 -4.15 -2.10 12.61
C LYS A 360 -4.08 -3.38 11.78
N ILE A 361 -5.15 -3.70 11.05
CA ILE A 361 -5.24 -4.89 10.19
C ILE A 361 -4.15 -4.85 9.12
N THR A 362 -3.97 -3.72 8.45
CA THR A 362 -2.98 -3.54 7.39
C THR A 362 -1.54 -3.63 7.92
N ALA A 363 -1.24 -3.02 9.07
CA ALA A 363 0.08 -3.12 9.71
C ALA A 363 0.40 -4.57 10.11
N VAL A 364 -0.59 -5.29 10.64
CA VAL A 364 -0.45 -6.72 10.98
C VAL A 364 -0.22 -7.57 9.74
N ALA A 365 -0.91 -7.30 8.62
CA ALA A 365 -0.67 -8.00 7.36
C ALA A 365 0.78 -7.81 6.87
N GLY A 366 1.31 -6.59 6.95
CA GLY A 366 2.72 -6.30 6.63
C GLY A 366 3.71 -6.99 7.55
N LEU A 367 3.45 -6.98 8.87
CA LEU A 367 4.28 -7.66 9.87
C LEU A 367 4.29 -9.18 9.66
N ALA A 368 3.12 -9.77 9.41
CA ALA A 368 2.97 -11.20 9.14
C ALA A 368 3.70 -11.62 7.87
N GLN A 369 3.58 -10.83 6.82
CA GLN A 369 4.28 -11.05 5.55
C GLN A 369 5.81 -11.03 5.74
N ASN A 370 6.31 -10.03 6.45
CA ASN A 370 7.74 -9.90 6.72
C ASN A 370 8.26 -11.03 7.63
N PHE A 371 7.49 -11.42 8.66
CA PHE A 371 7.81 -12.58 9.49
C PHE A 371 7.99 -13.85 8.66
N ALA A 372 7.03 -14.17 7.77
CA ALA A 372 7.09 -15.34 6.92
C ALA A 372 8.31 -15.32 5.99
N ALA A 373 8.63 -14.15 5.41
CA ALA A 373 9.78 -13.97 4.54
C ALA A 373 11.10 -14.21 5.29
N ILE A 374 11.28 -13.60 6.46
CA ILE A 374 12.49 -13.78 7.28
C ILE A 374 12.60 -15.24 7.74
N LYS A 375 11.51 -15.83 8.24
CA LYS A 375 11.48 -17.23 8.66
C LYS A 375 11.96 -18.14 7.52
N SER A 376 11.43 -17.96 6.32
CA SER A 376 11.85 -18.74 5.15
C SER A 376 13.34 -18.56 4.84
N LEU A 377 13.85 -17.33 4.87
CA LEU A 377 15.26 -17.02 4.60
C LEU A 377 16.23 -17.72 5.55
N ILE A 378 15.89 -17.81 6.84
CA ILE A 378 16.79 -18.35 7.88
C ILE A 378 16.57 -19.85 8.17
N THR A 379 15.58 -20.49 7.53
CA THR A 379 15.28 -21.93 7.68
C THR A 379 15.45 -22.67 6.35
N THR A 380 14.41 -22.73 5.52
CA THR A 380 14.36 -23.55 4.30
C THR A 380 14.90 -22.86 3.06
N GLY A 381 15.12 -21.56 3.11
CA GLY A 381 15.42 -20.70 1.95
C GLY A 381 14.16 -20.32 1.14
N ILE A 382 14.21 -19.18 0.47
CA ILE A 382 13.06 -18.64 -0.29
C ILE A 382 12.68 -19.52 -1.46
N GLN A 383 13.66 -20.08 -2.18
CA GLN A 383 13.39 -20.85 -3.40
C GLN A 383 12.54 -22.10 -3.15
N HIS A 384 12.71 -22.76 -2.01
CA HIS A 384 11.93 -23.95 -1.69
C HIS A 384 10.41 -23.66 -1.57
N GLY A 385 10.03 -22.48 -1.07
CA GLY A 385 8.63 -22.05 -0.96
C GLY A 385 7.99 -21.67 -2.30
N HIS A 386 8.77 -21.14 -3.24
CA HIS A 386 8.29 -20.68 -4.55
C HIS A 386 8.23 -21.79 -5.62
N MET A 387 8.92 -22.91 -5.42
CA MET A 387 9.07 -23.96 -6.45
C MET A 387 7.74 -24.53 -6.94
N LYS A 388 6.76 -24.74 -6.06
CA LYS A 388 5.45 -25.30 -6.47
C LYS A 388 4.68 -24.34 -7.38
N MET A 389 4.64 -23.05 -7.07
CA MET A 389 3.96 -22.07 -7.91
C MET A 389 4.72 -21.78 -9.19
N HIS A 390 6.06 -21.77 -9.12
CA HIS A 390 6.91 -21.65 -10.30
C HIS A 390 6.67 -22.82 -11.27
N LEU A 391 6.60 -24.05 -10.76
CA LEU A 391 6.23 -25.23 -11.55
C LEU A 391 4.88 -25.05 -12.26
N ILE A 392 3.84 -24.66 -11.53
CA ILE A 392 2.49 -24.44 -12.11
C ILE A 392 2.51 -23.36 -13.19
N ASN A 393 3.26 -22.28 -12.99
CA ASN A 393 3.38 -21.21 -13.98
C ASN A 393 4.05 -21.70 -15.26
N ILE A 394 5.13 -22.48 -15.14
CA ILE A 394 5.79 -23.10 -16.31
C ILE A 394 4.82 -24.07 -17.02
N LEU A 395 4.12 -24.91 -16.26
CA LEU A 395 3.15 -25.85 -16.82
C LEU A 395 2.01 -25.12 -17.57
N ASN A 396 1.55 -23.98 -17.05
CA ASN A 396 0.55 -23.16 -17.73
C ASN A 396 1.09 -22.54 -19.04
N GLN A 397 2.36 -22.12 -19.08
CA GLN A 397 3.01 -21.66 -20.32
C GLN A 397 3.05 -22.75 -21.38
N HIS A 398 3.27 -24.00 -20.95
CA HIS A 398 3.22 -25.18 -21.83
C HIS A 398 1.79 -25.66 -22.14
N ARG A 399 0.76 -24.95 -21.66
CA ARG A 399 -0.66 -25.33 -21.79
C ARG A 399 -0.88 -26.79 -21.36
N ALA A 400 -0.24 -27.18 -20.26
CA ALA A 400 -0.34 -28.53 -19.73
C ALA A 400 -1.76 -28.84 -19.26
N SER A 401 -2.28 -30.02 -19.62
CA SER A 401 -3.57 -30.52 -19.13
C SER A 401 -3.53 -30.79 -17.62
N ASP A 402 -4.68 -30.95 -16.99
CA ASP A 402 -4.76 -31.24 -15.56
C ASP A 402 -4.04 -32.55 -15.19
N ILE A 403 -4.14 -33.57 -16.04
CA ILE A 403 -3.41 -34.85 -15.86
C ILE A 403 -1.89 -34.63 -15.95
N GLU A 404 -1.41 -33.84 -16.91
CA GLU A 404 0.01 -33.51 -17.02
C GLU A 404 0.50 -32.73 -15.80
N LYS A 405 -0.32 -31.79 -15.29
CA LYS A 405 -0.01 -31.04 -14.07
C LYS A 405 0.09 -31.94 -12.84
N GLU A 406 -0.84 -32.87 -12.66
CA GLU A 406 -0.79 -33.82 -11.54
C GLU A 406 0.48 -34.67 -11.57
N LYS A 407 0.82 -35.24 -12.73
CA LYS A 407 2.04 -36.02 -12.91
C LYS A 407 3.31 -35.20 -12.69
N ALA A 408 3.33 -33.97 -13.17
CA ALA A 408 4.46 -33.05 -12.97
C ALA A 408 4.63 -32.66 -11.49
N ILE A 409 3.55 -32.38 -10.79
CA ILE A 409 3.58 -32.03 -9.35
C ILE A 409 4.15 -33.20 -8.54
N GLU A 410 3.78 -34.43 -8.88
CA GLU A 410 4.33 -35.64 -8.21
C GLU A 410 5.81 -35.83 -8.49
N TYR A 411 6.21 -35.74 -9.76
CA TYR A 411 7.61 -35.92 -10.19
C TYR A 411 8.54 -34.86 -9.58
N PHE A 412 8.10 -33.59 -9.55
CA PHE A 412 8.91 -32.48 -9.05
C PHE A 412 8.85 -32.32 -7.51
N LYS A 413 8.23 -33.23 -6.77
CA LYS A 413 8.39 -33.30 -5.30
C LYS A 413 9.85 -33.63 -4.90
N THR A 414 10.53 -34.42 -5.70
CA THR A 414 11.91 -34.91 -5.44
C THR A 414 12.94 -34.40 -6.45
N ASN A 415 12.50 -33.73 -7.50
CA ASN A 415 13.39 -33.27 -8.59
C ASN A 415 13.41 -31.72 -8.63
N THR A 416 14.51 -31.19 -9.13
CA THR A 416 14.69 -29.70 -9.25
C THR A 416 13.75 -29.14 -10.30
N VAL A 417 13.02 -28.09 -9.96
CA VAL A 417 12.17 -27.35 -10.90
C VAL A 417 13.00 -26.31 -11.64
N SER A 418 13.13 -26.46 -12.95
CA SER A 418 13.65 -25.46 -13.87
C SER A 418 12.84 -25.46 -15.16
N HIS A 419 12.88 -24.38 -15.93
CA HIS A 419 12.19 -24.33 -17.23
C HIS A 419 12.60 -25.49 -18.13
N LEU A 420 13.91 -25.79 -18.19
CA LEU A 420 14.44 -26.88 -19.02
C LEU A 420 13.92 -28.25 -18.58
N GLU A 421 13.98 -28.56 -17.28
CA GLU A 421 13.52 -29.84 -16.74
C GLU A 421 12.02 -30.04 -16.90
N VAL A 422 11.22 -28.98 -16.72
CA VAL A 422 9.77 -29.08 -16.94
C VAL A 422 9.44 -29.24 -18.41
N ASP A 423 10.14 -28.56 -19.32
CA ASP A 423 9.98 -28.74 -20.76
C ASP A 423 10.31 -30.19 -21.19
N LEU A 424 11.45 -30.73 -20.74
CA LEU A 424 11.85 -32.13 -21.02
C LEU A 424 10.83 -33.12 -20.46
N PHE A 425 10.31 -32.88 -19.25
CA PHE A 425 9.33 -33.77 -18.62
C PHE A 425 8.01 -33.76 -19.39
N ILE A 426 7.48 -32.58 -19.77
CA ILE A 426 6.22 -32.46 -20.51
C ILE A 426 6.37 -33.10 -21.91
N ASN A 427 7.47 -32.84 -22.62
CA ASN A 427 7.71 -33.41 -23.93
C ASN A 427 7.80 -34.95 -23.86
N LYS A 428 8.44 -35.49 -22.82
CA LYS A 428 8.50 -36.95 -22.58
C LYS A 428 7.11 -37.54 -22.28
N LEU A 429 6.28 -36.87 -21.50
CA LEU A 429 4.90 -37.30 -21.24
C LEU A 429 4.07 -37.38 -22.54
N ARG A 430 4.22 -36.36 -23.42
CA ARG A 430 3.49 -36.27 -24.68
C ARG A 430 3.99 -37.22 -25.77
N SER A 431 5.26 -37.62 -25.72
CA SER A 431 5.83 -38.59 -26.66
C SER A 431 5.54 -40.06 -26.27
N ASN A 432 5.19 -40.30 -25.01
CA ASN A 432 4.89 -41.65 -24.50
C ASN A 432 3.38 -41.94 -24.30
N GLY A 433 2.52 -41.00 -24.67
CA GLY A 433 1.05 -41.11 -24.66
C GLY A 433 0.49 -40.98 -26.05
#